data_f60cfa3cfe76cd22f3c87cfbf12c3a70
#
_entry.id   f60cfa3cfe76cd22f3c87cfbf12c3a70
#
_cell.length_a   1.000
_cell.length_b   1.000
_cell.length_c   1.000
_cell.angle_alpha   90.00
_cell.angle_beta   90.00
_cell.angle_gamma   90.00
#
_symmetry.space_group_name_H-M   'P 1'
#
loop_
_entity.id
_entity.type
_entity.pdbx_description
1 polymer ?
#
loop_
_entity_poly.entity_id
_entity_poly.type
_entity_poly.pdbx_seq_one_letter_code
_entity_poly.pdbx_strand_id
1 'polypeptide(L)' 'MDERRYKIMNESTTGWVLIDDKAQNLTKQECDKWLDKLLNAGANPNYFKVVAQNDPRYPHEV' A
#
# COMPACT_ATOMS: atom_id res chain seq x y z
N MET A 1 -21.77 8.13 -3.12
CA MET A 1 -20.96 7.34 -2.24
C MET A 1 -19.58 7.19 -2.78
N ASP A 2 -18.63 7.62 -2.01
CA ASP A 2 -17.28 7.63 -2.49
C ASP A 2 -16.60 6.35 -2.04
N GLU A 3 -16.24 5.51 -2.99
CA GLU A 3 -15.64 4.25 -2.65
C GLU A 3 -14.22 4.20 -3.08
N ARG A 4 -13.45 5.16 -2.64
CA ARG A 4 -12.04 5.17 -2.97
C ARG A 4 -11.36 3.98 -2.37
N ARG A 5 -10.47 3.41 -3.16
CA ARG A 5 -9.67 2.29 -2.72
C ARG A 5 -8.21 2.64 -2.80
N TYR A 6 -7.42 1.95 -2.03
CA TYR A 6 -6.00 2.25 -1.90
C TYR A 6 -5.20 0.97 -1.93
N LYS A 7 -3.92 1.11 -2.14
CA LYS A 7 -3.00 -0.02 -2.06
C LYS A 7 -1.75 0.46 -1.37
N ILE A 8 -1.01 -0.44 -0.78
CA ILE A 8 0.21 -0.11 -0.08
C ILE A 8 1.38 -0.64 -0.87
N MET A 9 2.26 0.27 -1.26
CA MET A 9 3.41 -0.07 -2.06
C MET A 9 4.65 -0.06 -1.20
N ASN A 10 5.60 -0.89 -1.55
CA ASN A 10 6.86 -1.02 -0.84
C ASN A 10 8.00 -0.75 -1.80
N GLU A 11 9.02 -0.05 -1.30
CA GLU A 11 10.16 0.26 -2.14
C GLU A 11 11.06 -0.97 -2.24
N SER A 12 11.46 -1.30 -3.46
CA SER A 12 12.36 -2.41 -3.68
C SER A 12 13.42 -1.99 -4.68
N THR A 13 14.35 -2.87 -4.96
CA THR A 13 15.43 -2.54 -5.87
C THR A 13 14.94 -2.29 -7.28
N THR A 14 13.78 -2.79 -7.63
CA THR A 14 13.21 -2.59 -8.95
C THR A 14 12.15 -1.50 -8.97
N GLY A 15 11.98 -0.79 -7.84
CA GLY A 15 11.01 0.29 -7.75
C GLY A 15 9.94 -0.03 -6.74
N TRP A 16 8.77 0.58 -6.91
CA TRP A 16 7.68 0.39 -5.97
C TRP A 16 6.87 -0.84 -6.37
N VAL A 17 6.67 -1.75 -5.42
CA VAL A 17 5.88 -2.95 -5.67
C VAL A 17 4.84 -3.08 -4.58
N LEU A 18 3.79 -3.86 -4.85
CA LEU A 18 2.74 -4.09 -3.87
C LEU A 18 3.32 -4.87 -2.70
N ILE A 19 3.03 -4.43 -1.49
CA ILE A 19 3.64 -5.02 -0.32
C ILE A 19 3.12 -6.43 -0.04
N ASP A 20 1.86 -6.68 -0.43
CA ASP A 20 1.24 -7.99 -0.24
C ASP A 20 0.06 -8.07 -1.19
N ASP A 21 -0.26 -9.26 -1.65
CA ASP A 21 -1.41 -9.44 -2.53
C ASP A 21 -2.69 -8.93 -1.89
N LYS A 22 -2.77 -8.96 -0.57
CA LYS A 22 -3.95 -8.52 0.15
C LYS A 22 -3.92 -7.04 0.49
N ALA A 23 -2.80 -6.36 0.21
CA ALA A 23 -2.66 -4.94 0.53
C ALA A 23 -3.07 -4.09 -0.66
N GLN A 24 -4.22 -4.39 -1.23
CA GLN A 24 -4.74 -3.63 -2.36
C GLN A 24 -6.25 -3.59 -2.27
N ASN A 25 -6.83 -2.67 -3.00
CA ASN A 25 -8.28 -2.46 -3.02
C ASN A 25 -8.81 -2.25 -1.61
N LEU A 26 -8.06 -1.49 -0.82
CA LEU A 26 -8.36 -1.29 0.59
C LEU A 26 -9.13 -0.01 0.80
N THR A 27 -10.03 -0.01 1.79
CA THR A 27 -10.63 1.24 2.23
C THR A 27 -9.61 1.97 3.07
N LYS A 28 -9.89 3.24 3.38
CA LYS A 28 -8.99 4.03 4.18
C LYS A 28 -8.79 3.40 5.56
N GLN A 29 -9.86 2.87 6.14
CA GLN A 29 -9.76 2.23 7.44
C GLN A 29 -8.88 0.99 7.38
N GLU A 30 -9.00 0.23 6.30
CA GLU A 30 -8.16 -0.95 6.14
C GLU A 30 -6.71 -0.56 5.96
N CYS A 31 -6.44 0.54 5.27
CA CYS A 31 -5.09 1.02 5.14
C CYS A 31 -4.49 1.38 6.49
N ASP A 32 -5.28 2.04 7.34
CA ASP A 32 -4.80 2.40 8.66
C ASP A 32 -4.45 1.15 9.48
N LYS A 33 -5.24 0.10 9.35
CA LYS A 33 -4.95 -1.14 10.05
C LYS A 33 -3.68 -1.78 9.52
N TRP A 34 -3.49 -1.74 8.21
CA TRP A 34 -2.27 -2.27 7.60
C TRP A 34 -1.04 -1.51 8.09
N LEU A 35 -1.12 -0.18 8.11
CA LEU A 35 0.00 0.63 8.54
C LEU A 35 0.34 0.36 10.00
N ASP A 36 -0.68 0.25 10.83
CA ASP A 36 -0.47 -0.03 12.24
C ASP A 36 0.22 -1.39 12.41
N LYS A 37 -0.21 -2.38 11.66
CA LYS A 37 0.37 -3.71 11.72
C LYS A 37 1.82 -3.69 11.27
N LEU A 38 2.11 -2.96 10.20
CA LEU A 38 3.47 -2.88 9.68
C LEU A 38 4.39 -2.16 10.67
N LEU A 39 3.92 -1.08 11.26
CA LEU A 39 4.74 -0.34 12.21
C LEU A 39 5.00 -1.16 13.45
N ASN A 40 4.01 -1.91 13.90
CA ASN A 40 4.18 -2.76 15.07
C ASN A 40 5.15 -3.90 14.79
N ALA A 41 5.28 -4.28 13.54
CA ALA A 41 6.22 -5.32 13.15
C ALA A 41 7.63 -4.78 12.94
N GLY A 42 7.82 -3.48 13.10
CA GLY A 42 9.13 -2.88 12.95
C GLY A 42 9.46 -2.39 11.56
N ALA A 43 8.47 -2.31 10.69
CA ALA A 43 8.71 -1.85 9.33
C ALA A 43 9.03 -0.35 9.32
N ASN A 44 9.93 0.05 8.44
CA ASN A 44 10.31 1.43 8.33
C ASN A 44 9.30 2.17 7.44
N PRO A 45 8.61 3.18 7.97
CA PRO A 45 7.58 3.87 7.17
C PRO A 45 8.12 4.58 5.94
N ASN A 46 9.42 4.78 5.85
CA ASN A 46 10.00 5.40 4.66
C ASN A 46 10.05 4.46 3.48
N TYR A 47 9.84 3.17 3.70
CA TYR A 47 9.96 2.18 2.64
C TYR A 47 8.60 1.75 2.08
N PHE A 48 7.52 2.34 2.54
CA PHE A 48 6.22 2.01 1.97
C PHE A 48 5.33 3.25 1.99
N LYS A 49 4.31 3.24 1.17
CA LYS A 49 3.37 4.34 1.09
C LYS A 49 2.01 3.84 0.62
N VAL A 50 1.00 4.60 0.96
CA VAL A 50 -0.36 4.31 0.53
C VAL A 50 -0.65 5.18 -0.69
N VAL A 51 -1.10 4.55 -1.76
CA VAL A 51 -1.44 5.28 -2.98
C VAL A 51 -2.81 4.83 -3.45
N ALA A 52 -3.41 5.60 -4.35
CA ALA A 52 -4.70 5.22 -4.90
C ALA A 52 -4.58 3.93 -5.68
N GLN A 53 -5.62 3.10 -5.59
CA GLN A 53 -5.59 1.79 -6.24
C GLN A 53 -5.33 1.91 -7.74
N ASN A 54 -5.86 2.95 -8.37
CA ASN A 54 -5.73 3.15 -9.80
C ASN A 54 -4.65 4.16 -10.17
N ASP A 55 -3.75 4.47 -9.27
CA ASP A 55 -2.71 5.46 -9.54
C ASP A 55 -1.77 4.90 -10.62
N PRO A 56 -1.70 5.53 -11.78
CA PRO A 56 -0.87 5.03 -12.87
C PRO A 56 0.62 5.13 -12.60
N ARG A 57 1.02 5.91 -11.61
CA ARG A 57 2.42 6.05 -11.26
C ARG A 57 2.93 4.86 -10.45
N TYR A 58 2.03 4.05 -9.94
CA TYR A 58 2.40 2.92 -9.11
C TYR A 58 1.66 1.66 -9.54
N PRO A 59 1.91 1.21 -10.75
CA PRO A 59 1.27 -0.02 -11.20
C PRO A 59 1.84 -1.18 -10.41
N HIS A 60 0.95 -2.04 -9.92
CA HIS A 60 1.40 -3.16 -9.12
C HIS A 60 1.43 -4.46 -9.91
N GLU A 61 1.09 -4.37 -11.20
CA GLU A 61 1.07 -5.54 -11.96
C GLU A 61 2.42 -6.05 -12.24
N VAL A 62 2.57 -7.25 -12.40
CA VAL A 62 3.87 -7.89 -12.60
C VAL A 62 4.00 -8.43 -13.97
#